data_becf2f2350736cf27c6e568f4892e5f3
#
_entry.id   becf2f2350736cf27c6e568f4892e5f3
#
_cell.length_a   1.000
_cell.length_b   1.000
_cell.length_c   1.000
_cell.angle_alpha   90.00
_cell.angle_beta   90.00
_cell.angle_gamma   90.00
#
_symmetry.space_group_name_H-M   'P 1'
#
loop_
_entity.id
_entity.type
_entity.pdbx_description
1 polymer ?
#
loop_
_entity_poly.entity_id
_entity_poly.type
_entity_poly.pdbx_seq_one_letter_code
_entity_poly.pdbx_strand_id
1 'polypeptide(L)'
;MRTYKDKDELKNEIRQSFEKYNSEFDTIPEALKDKRVPGVDRTPAENLAYQVGWTTLLLKWEADEKRGLDVKTPSEQFKWNQLGGLYQWFTDTYAHLSLAKLKGKLNENIVAIQTMIDSMSEEIGRASCRERV
;
A
#
# COMPACT_ATOMS: atom_id res chain seq x y z
N MET A 1 5.85 -16.14 -10.01
CA MET A 1 5.07 -14.90 -9.95
C MET A 1 3.65 -15.16 -10.46
N ARG A 2 2.67 -14.67 -9.72
CA ARG A 2 1.27 -14.90 -10.06
C ARG A 2 0.80 -13.96 -11.17
N THR A 3 0.03 -14.49 -12.13
CA THR A 3 -0.63 -13.70 -13.15
C THR A 3 -2.14 -13.86 -13.03
N TYR A 4 -2.87 -12.85 -13.46
CA TYR A 4 -4.33 -12.81 -13.36
C TYR A 4 -4.93 -12.85 -14.76
N LYS A 5 -6.11 -13.47 -14.89
CA LYS A 5 -6.77 -13.63 -16.19
C LYS A 5 -7.23 -12.28 -16.75
N ASP A 6 -7.75 -11.42 -15.90
CA ASP A 6 -8.32 -10.13 -16.30
C ASP A 6 -8.31 -9.17 -15.12
N LYS A 7 -8.85 -7.97 -15.35
CA LYS A 7 -8.94 -6.92 -14.33
C LYS A 7 -9.79 -7.36 -13.14
N ASP A 8 -10.88 -8.06 -13.39
CA ASP A 8 -11.80 -8.46 -12.32
C ASP A 8 -11.14 -9.44 -11.36
N GLU A 9 -10.35 -10.38 -11.88
CA GLU A 9 -9.61 -11.30 -11.04
C GLU A 9 -8.57 -10.56 -10.19
N LEU A 10 -7.84 -9.62 -10.80
CA LEU A 10 -6.86 -8.80 -10.08
C LEU A 10 -7.54 -7.97 -8.99
N LYS A 11 -8.63 -7.28 -9.32
CA LYS A 11 -9.35 -6.45 -8.37
C LYS A 11 -9.89 -7.28 -7.21
N ASN A 12 -10.44 -8.44 -7.50
CA ASN A 12 -10.99 -9.33 -6.48
C ASN A 12 -9.90 -9.82 -5.54
N GLU A 13 -8.75 -10.18 -6.07
CA GLU A 13 -7.62 -10.63 -5.25
C GLU A 13 -7.11 -9.52 -4.33
N ILE A 14 -7.01 -8.30 -4.86
CA ILE A 14 -6.60 -7.14 -4.06
C ILE A 14 -7.58 -6.90 -2.92
N ARG A 15 -8.89 -6.95 -3.21
CA ARG A 15 -9.92 -6.73 -2.20
C ARG A 15 -9.90 -7.81 -1.13
N GLN A 16 -9.80 -9.05 -1.52
CA GLN A 16 -9.77 -10.17 -0.56
C GLN A 16 -8.54 -10.09 0.34
N SER A 17 -7.38 -9.80 -0.24
CA SER A 17 -6.14 -9.66 0.51
C SER A 17 -6.21 -8.49 1.48
N PHE A 18 -6.79 -7.37 1.05
CA PHE A 18 -6.96 -6.21 1.91
C PHE A 18 -7.92 -6.50 3.06
N GLU A 19 -9.07 -7.12 2.78
CA GLU A 19 -10.07 -7.43 3.82
C GLU A 19 -9.49 -8.35 4.88
N LYS A 20 -8.74 -9.36 4.46
CA LYS A 20 -8.05 -10.27 5.37
C LYS A 20 -7.02 -9.52 6.22
N TYR A 21 -6.20 -8.71 5.58
CA TYR A 21 -5.18 -7.91 6.28
C TYR A 21 -5.83 -6.96 7.28
N ASN A 22 -6.85 -6.23 6.82
CA ASN A 22 -7.53 -5.22 7.64
C ASN A 22 -8.20 -5.84 8.87
N SER A 23 -8.80 -7.04 8.70
CA SER A 23 -9.48 -7.72 9.80
C SER A 23 -8.55 -8.12 10.93
N GLU A 24 -7.27 -8.29 10.65
CA GLU A 24 -6.28 -8.63 11.67
C GLU A 24 -6.10 -7.51 12.69
N PHE A 25 -6.45 -6.27 12.33
CA PHE A 25 -6.34 -5.12 13.22
C PHE A 25 -7.62 -4.86 14.01
N ASP A 26 -8.73 -5.55 13.72
CA ASP A 26 -10.01 -5.30 14.38
C ASP A 26 -9.99 -5.61 15.88
N THR A 27 -9.15 -6.54 16.28
CA THR A 27 -9.03 -6.96 17.68
C THR A 27 -7.92 -6.25 18.43
N ILE A 28 -7.20 -5.33 17.77
CA ILE A 28 -6.10 -4.61 18.41
C ILE A 28 -6.64 -3.31 19.03
N PRO A 29 -6.57 -3.17 20.38
CA PRO A 29 -6.98 -1.92 21.02
C PRO A 29 -6.09 -0.77 20.59
N GLU A 30 -6.67 0.42 20.49
CA GLU A 30 -5.93 1.64 20.13
C GLU A 30 -4.75 1.88 21.08
N ALA A 31 -4.90 1.56 22.34
CA ALA A 31 -3.85 1.72 23.35
C ALA A 31 -2.60 0.88 23.04
N LEU A 32 -2.73 -0.16 22.22
CA LEU A 32 -1.62 -1.05 21.88
C LEU A 32 -1.01 -0.77 20.51
N LYS A 33 -1.43 0.29 19.84
CA LYS A 33 -0.99 0.60 18.48
C LYS A 33 0.53 0.74 18.34
N ASP A 34 1.20 1.21 19.40
CA ASP A 34 2.65 1.43 19.38
C ASP A 34 3.41 0.38 20.18
N LYS A 35 2.75 -0.71 20.57
CA LYS A 35 3.40 -1.76 21.32
C LYS A 35 4.07 -2.78 20.39
N ARG A 36 5.37 -2.95 20.56
CA ARG A 36 6.15 -3.95 19.83
C ARG A 36 6.07 -5.27 20.55
N VAL A 37 5.65 -6.31 19.83
CA VAL A 37 5.60 -7.68 20.36
C VAL A 37 6.94 -8.35 20.08
N PRO A 38 7.49 -9.12 21.03
CA PRO A 38 8.74 -9.86 20.79
C PRO A 38 8.68 -10.71 19.52
N GLY A 39 9.70 -10.62 18.69
CA GLY A 39 9.76 -11.34 17.42
C GLY A 39 9.06 -10.68 16.27
N VAL A 40 8.46 -9.51 16.48
CA VAL A 40 7.78 -8.73 15.45
C VAL A 40 8.52 -7.42 15.25
N ASP A 41 8.88 -7.12 13.99
CA ASP A 41 9.69 -5.95 13.66
C ASP A 41 8.95 -4.62 13.76
N ARG A 42 7.62 -4.63 13.60
CA ARG A 42 6.83 -3.42 13.55
C ARG A 42 5.69 -3.45 14.56
N THR A 43 5.37 -2.26 15.10
CA THR A 43 4.15 -2.08 15.88
C THR A 43 2.94 -2.12 14.95
N PRO A 44 1.71 -2.30 15.45
CA PRO A 44 0.53 -2.22 14.60
C PRO A 44 0.45 -0.92 13.79
N ALA A 45 0.74 0.22 14.40
CA ALA A 45 0.72 1.50 13.70
C ALA A 45 1.80 1.57 12.63
N GLU A 46 3.00 1.08 12.91
CA GLU A 46 4.09 1.04 11.92
C GLU A 46 3.74 0.12 10.74
N ASN A 47 3.09 -1.00 11.02
CA ASN A 47 2.68 -1.94 9.97
C ASN A 47 1.68 -1.28 9.02
N LEU A 48 0.65 -0.62 9.57
CA LEU A 48 -0.32 0.11 8.76
C LEU A 48 0.33 1.30 8.03
N ALA A 49 1.23 2.01 8.68
CA ALA A 49 1.95 3.13 8.06
C ALA A 49 2.75 2.67 6.84
N TYR A 50 3.37 1.50 6.92
CA TYR A 50 4.10 0.90 5.80
C TYR A 50 3.17 0.65 4.62
N GLN A 51 1.99 0.08 4.86
CA GLN A 51 1.02 -0.21 3.80
C GLN A 51 0.43 1.08 3.21
N VAL A 52 0.09 2.05 4.06
CA VAL A 52 -0.40 3.35 3.60
C VAL A 52 0.66 4.03 2.73
N GLY A 53 1.92 3.98 3.16
CA GLY A 53 3.03 4.58 2.44
C GLY A 53 3.19 3.99 1.03
N TRP A 54 3.26 2.68 0.93
CA TRP A 54 3.44 2.03 -0.37
C TRP A 54 2.26 2.22 -1.31
N THR A 55 1.03 2.13 -0.79
CA THR A 55 -0.16 2.32 -1.63
C THR A 55 -0.25 3.77 -2.11
N THR A 56 0.13 4.74 -1.28
CA THR A 56 0.17 6.14 -1.67
C THR A 56 1.19 6.36 -2.78
N LEU A 57 2.38 5.77 -2.67
CA LEU A 57 3.40 5.86 -3.72
C LEU A 57 2.94 5.24 -5.02
N LEU A 58 2.31 4.07 -4.96
CA LEU A 58 1.79 3.42 -6.16
C LEU A 58 0.82 4.34 -6.91
N LEU A 59 -0.10 4.96 -6.18
CA LEU A 59 -1.06 5.90 -6.78
C LEU A 59 -0.36 7.13 -7.35
N LYS A 60 0.68 7.61 -6.69
CA LYS A 60 1.46 8.74 -7.19
C LYS A 60 2.20 8.39 -8.48
N TRP A 61 2.80 7.21 -8.55
CA TRP A 61 3.49 6.77 -9.76
C TRP A 61 2.53 6.76 -10.96
N GLU A 62 1.33 6.22 -10.76
CA GLU A 62 0.33 6.15 -11.82
C GLU A 62 -0.13 7.55 -12.23
N ALA A 63 -0.37 8.43 -11.26
CA ALA A 63 -0.78 9.81 -11.56
C ALA A 63 0.30 10.55 -12.34
N ASP A 64 1.55 10.41 -11.94
CA ASP A 64 2.67 11.06 -12.62
C ASP A 64 2.84 10.52 -14.05
N GLU A 65 2.71 9.22 -14.22
CA GLU A 65 2.81 8.59 -15.54
C GLU A 65 1.72 9.10 -16.49
N LYS A 66 0.47 9.20 -16.00
CA LYS A 66 -0.64 9.72 -16.78
C LYS A 66 -0.45 11.18 -17.18
N ARG A 67 0.27 11.95 -16.37
CA ARG A 67 0.55 13.36 -16.65
C ARG A 67 1.79 13.55 -17.51
N GLY A 68 2.44 12.46 -17.93
CA GLY A 68 3.64 12.52 -18.74
C GLY A 68 4.89 12.96 -17.98
N LEU A 69 4.85 12.90 -16.66
CA LEU A 69 5.99 13.24 -15.81
C LEU A 69 6.93 12.05 -15.65
N ASP A 70 8.20 12.33 -15.37
CA ASP A 70 9.16 11.31 -14.99
C ASP A 70 8.72 10.68 -13.66
N VAL A 71 8.55 9.36 -13.67
CA VAL A 71 8.20 8.63 -12.45
C VAL A 71 9.47 8.27 -11.71
N LYS A 72 9.63 8.80 -10.51
CA LYS A 72 10.80 8.53 -9.67
C LYS A 72 10.43 7.49 -8.62
N THR A 73 11.00 6.29 -8.76
CA THR A 73 10.71 5.18 -7.86
C THR A 73 11.91 4.90 -6.97
N PRO A 74 11.69 4.46 -5.72
CA PRO A 74 10.37 4.33 -5.08
C PRO A 74 9.74 5.68 -4.74
N SER A 75 10.50 6.76 -4.59
CA SER A 75 9.98 8.10 -4.36
C SER A 75 10.98 9.14 -4.87
N GLU A 76 10.57 10.40 -4.88
CA GLU A 76 11.46 11.49 -5.31
C GLU A 76 12.64 11.68 -4.36
N GLN A 77 12.48 11.32 -3.10
CA GLN A 77 13.48 11.56 -2.05
C GLN A 77 14.37 10.36 -1.76
N PHE A 78 13.94 9.14 -2.11
CA PHE A 78 14.66 7.92 -1.78
C PHE A 78 14.81 7.02 -2.98
N LYS A 79 16.00 6.41 -3.10
CA LYS A 79 16.28 5.42 -4.14
C LYS A 79 16.05 4.01 -3.59
N TRP A 80 16.02 3.02 -4.47
CA TRP A 80 15.80 1.64 -4.07
C TRP A 80 16.83 1.10 -3.08
N ASN A 81 18.05 1.65 -3.07
CA ASN A 81 19.05 1.28 -2.08
C ASN A 81 18.95 2.08 -0.79
N GLN A 82 17.90 2.87 -0.63
CA GLN A 82 17.67 3.70 0.55
C GLN A 82 16.32 3.37 1.22
N LEU A 83 15.90 2.11 1.14
CA LEU A 83 14.57 1.71 1.67
C LEU A 83 14.44 1.91 3.17
N GLY A 84 15.54 1.77 3.92
CA GLY A 84 15.50 2.04 5.36
C GLY A 84 15.05 3.47 5.67
N GLY A 85 15.56 4.44 4.91
CA GLY A 85 15.15 5.83 5.04
C GLY A 85 13.70 6.05 4.65
N LEU A 86 13.27 5.40 3.57
CA LEU A 86 11.88 5.48 3.12
C LEU A 86 10.92 4.92 4.18
N TYR A 87 11.24 3.79 4.78
CA TYR A 87 10.40 3.17 5.80
C TYR A 87 10.34 4.05 7.06
N GLN A 88 11.44 4.67 7.41
CA GLN A 88 11.45 5.64 8.52
C GLN A 88 10.56 6.84 8.18
N TRP A 89 10.58 7.29 6.93
CA TRP A 89 9.71 8.37 6.49
C TRP A 89 8.23 7.98 6.58
N PHE A 90 7.88 6.74 6.22
CA PHE A 90 6.51 6.25 6.39
C PHE A 90 6.10 6.28 7.86
N THR A 91 6.98 5.81 8.74
CA THR A 91 6.71 5.81 10.17
C THR A 91 6.50 7.24 10.70
N ASP A 92 7.41 8.14 10.35
CA ASP A 92 7.35 9.53 10.80
C ASP A 92 6.11 10.25 10.27
N THR A 93 5.69 9.91 9.06
CA THR A 93 4.56 10.58 8.40
C THR A 93 3.21 10.06 8.89
N TYR A 94 3.10 8.76 9.14
CA TYR A 94 1.79 8.13 9.33
C TYR A 94 1.58 7.47 10.69
N ALA A 95 2.63 6.92 11.33
CA ALA A 95 2.43 6.06 12.50
C ALA A 95 1.86 6.79 13.73
N HIS A 96 1.91 8.13 13.75
CA HIS A 96 1.32 8.90 14.82
C HIS A 96 -0.21 8.95 14.77
N LEU A 97 -0.79 8.57 13.63
CA LEU A 97 -2.24 8.54 13.46
C LEU A 97 -2.86 7.39 14.26
N SER A 98 -4.15 7.51 14.59
CA SER A 98 -4.88 6.41 15.23
C SER A 98 -5.00 5.21 14.30
N LEU A 99 -5.21 4.03 14.85
CA LEU A 99 -5.45 2.82 14.04
C LEU A 99 -6.66 3.03 13.13
N ALA A 100 -7.71 3.67 13.65
CA ALA A 100 -8.91 3.94 12.85
C ALA A 100 -8.58 4.82 11.64
N LYS A 101 -7.77 5.87 11.83
CA LYS A 101 -7.37 6.76 10.74
C LYS A 101 -6.46 6.06 9.75
N LEU A 102 -5.52 5.25 10.23
CA LEU A 102 -4.63 4.49 9.35
C LEU A 102 -5.41 3.49 8.51
N LYS A 103 -6.35 2.76 9.12
CA LYS A 103 -7.21 1.81 8.40
C LYS A 103 -8.06 2.54 7.36
N GLY A 104 -8.60 3.72 7.72
CA GLY A 104 -9.37 4.54 6.79
C GLY A 104 -8.56 4.99 5.59
N LYS A 105 -7.33 5.47 5.82
CA LYS A 105 -6.44 5.88 4.73
C LYS A 105 -6.09 4.71 3.82
N LEU A 106 -5.81 3.55 4.40
CA LEU A 106 -5.50 2.37 3.61
C LEU A 106 -6.71 1.96 2.77
N ASN A 107 -7.90 1.98 3.35
CA ASN A 107 -9.14 1.67 2.62
C ASN A 107 -9.34 2.64 1.46
N GLU A 108 -9.15 3.95 1.69
CA GLU A 108 -9.24 4.95 0.63
C GLU A 108 -8.26 4.65 -0.51
N ASN A 109 -7.02 4.27 -0.17
CA ASN A 109 -6.02 3.94 -1.16
C ASN A 109 -6.40 2.68 -1.95
N ILE A 110 -6.95 1.67 -1.28
CA ILE A 110 -7.39 0.44 -1.96
C ILE A 110 -8.53 0.74 -2.92
N VAL A 111 -9.51 1.57 -2.50
CA VAL A 111 -10.60 1.99 -3.38
C VAL A 111 -10.05 2.75 -4.59
N ALA A 112 -9.09 3.64 -4.37
CA ALA A 112 -8.46 4.39 -5.46
C ALA A 112 -7.70 3.47 -6.42
N ILE A 113 -7.03 2.45 -5.90
CA ILE A 113 -6.35 1.45 -6.74
C ILE A 113 -7.36 0.66 -7.56
N GLN A 114 -8.49 0.28 -6.98
CA GLN A 114 -9.56 -0.41 -7.71
C GLN A 114 -10.07 0.46 -8.88
N THR A 115 -10.29 1.75 -8.60
CA THR A 115 -10.74 2.70 -9.62
C THR A 115 -9.67 2.86 -10.72
N MET A 116 -8.41 2.93 -10.33
CA MET A 116 -7.28 3.00 -11.26
C MET A 116 -7.28 1.79 -12.20
N ILE A 117 -7.45 0.60 -11.66
CA ILE A 117 -7.47 -0.64 -12.44
C ILE A 117 -8.64 -0.63 -13.43
N ASP A 118 -9.81 -0.11 -13.02
CA ASP A 118 -10.97 0.00 -13.92
C ASP A 118 -10.67 0.85 -15.15
N SER A 119 -9.78 1.82 -15.05
CA SER A 119 -9.41 2.69 -16.16
C SER A 119 -8.34 2.09 -17.08
N MET A 120 -7.79 0.93 -16.74
CA MET A 120 -6.75 0.26 -17.49
C MET A 120 -7.32 -0.79 -18.43
N SER A 121 -6.49 -1.25 -19.39
CA SER A 121 -6.89 -2.33 -20.30
C SER A 121 -6.95 -3.67 -19.55
N GLU A 122 -7.64 -4.65 -20.12
CA GLU A 122 -7.73 -5.99 -19.54
C GLU A 122 -6.36 -6.65 -19.37
N GLU A 123 -5.38 -6.23 -20.13
CA GLU A 123 -4.04 -6.81 -20.07
C GLU A 123 -3.30 -6.48 -18.78
N ILE A 124 -3.74 -5.46 -18.03
CA ILE A 124 -3.07 -5.06 -16.78
C ILE A 124 -3.06 -6.20 -15.76
N GLY A 125 -4.12 -7.00 -15.69
CA GLY A 125 -4.17 -8.14 -14.78
C GLY A 125 -3.06 -9.16 -15.05
N ARG A 126 -2.66 -9.30 -16.30
CA ARG A 126 -1.60 -10.22 -16.70
C ARG A 126 -0.20 -9.65 -16.52
N ALA A 127 -0.06 -8.35 -16.74
CA ALA A 127 1.24 -7.67 -16.70
C ALA A 127 1.62 -7.15 -15.33
N SER A 128 0.65 -6.82 -14.47
CA SER A 128 0.87 -6.09 -13.23
C SER A 128 1.91 -6.72 -12.31
N CYS A 129 1.91 -8.03 -12.16
CA CYS A 129 2.84 -8.70 -11.28
C CYS A 129 4.29 -8.60 -11.75
N ARG A 130 4.51 -8.49 -13.05
CA ARG A 130 5.85 -8.42 -13.62
C ARG A 130 6.42 -7.02 -13.61
N GLU A 131 5.57 -6.01 -13.76
CA GLU A 131 6.01 -4.64 -13.97
C GLU A 131 5.97 -3.78 -12.71
N ARG A 132 5.16 -4.17 -11.73
CA ARG A 132 4.91 -3.33 -10.57
C ARG A 132 5.46 -3.88 -9.25
N VAL A 133 6.09 -5.02 -9.31
CA VAL A 133 6.65 -5.65 -8.09
C VAL A 133 8.07 -5.21 -7.84
#